data_447e3e77f504e0bfea7c697a16166f05
#
_entry.id   447e3e77f504e0bfea7c697a16166f05
#
_cell.length_a   1.000
_cell.length_b   1.000
_cell.length_c   1.000
_cell.angle_alpha   90.00
_cell.angle_beta   90.00
_cell.angle_gamma   90.00
#
_symmetry.space_group_name_H-M   'P 1'
#
loop_
_entity.id
_entity.type
_entity.pdbx_description
1 polymer ?
#
loop_
_entity_poly.entity_id
_entity_poly.type
_entity_poly.pdbx_seq_one_letter_code
_entity_poly.pdbx_strand_id
1 'polypeptide(L)'
;VESYYKYMNDLIGFEEGTNLFFNTEFENKLIQGKGTAYGVEFLVKKESGKLTGWISYTLSWAWRNFDDLNNGETFPSRYDRRHNGAIVMQYALGKRWAASLVWEFISGSRFTPVIGQYVISAPTSAGVDLLPVYAPLNSVRLADTHRLDLGIKFKSKPENKFQFEWFAGVYNAYNRANPIGIIIDQDENTGELKYRQPGLFGVIPFISYGFRF
;
A
#
# COMPACT_ATOMS: atom_id res chain seq x y z
N VAL A 1 0.92 11.04 21.16
CA VAL A 1 1.68 9.80 20.96
C VAL A 1 0.86 8.65 21.52
N GLU A 2 0.67 7.60 20.75
CA GLU A 2 -0.04 6.41 21.15
C GLU A 2 0.83 5.18 20.89
N SER A 3 0.66 4.13 21.70
CA SER A 3 1.26 2.83 21.47
C SER A 3 0.20 1.74 21.61
N TYR A 4 0.34 0.69 20.84
CA TYR A 4 -0.61 -0.40 20.86
C TYR A 4 0.08 -1.76 20.80
N TYR A 5 -0.57 -2.75 21.38
CA TYR A 5 -0.26 -4.16 21.26
C TYR A 5 -1.55 -4.93 21.06
N LYS A 6 -1.66 -5.71 19.99
CA LYS A 6 -2.82 -6.54 19.67
C LYS A 6 -2.39 -7.99 19.55
N TYR A 7 -3.06 -8.85 20.27
CA TYR A 7 -2.98 -10.29 20.10
C TYR A 7 -4.30 -10.79 19.52
N MET A 8 -4.23 -11.56 18.46
CA MET A 8 -5.39 -12.03 17.70
C MET A 8 -5.37 -13.55 17.68
N ASN A 9 -6.47 -14.17 18.11
CA ASN A 9 -6.72 -15.59 17.99
C ASN A 9 -7.68 -15.85 16.82
N ASP A 10 -7.75 -17.09 16.40
CA ASP A 10 -8.73 -17.58 15.44
C ASP A 10 -8.73 -16.79 14.12
N LEU A 11 -7.53 -16.37 13.69
CA LEU A 11 -7.37 -15.79 12.37
C LEU A 11 -7.63 -16.87 11.33
N ILE A 12 -8.43 -16.52 10.33
CA ILE A 12 -8.71 -17.41 9.22
C ILE A 12 -7.69 -17.18 8.11
N GLY A 13 -7.14 -18.27 7.62
CA GLY A 13 -6.28 -18.33 6.44
C GLY A 13 -6.70 -19.46 5.51
N PHE A 14 -5.99 -19.62 4.42
CA PHE A 14 -6.17 -20.74 3.48
C PHE A 14 -4.87 -21.55 3.40
N GLU A 15 -4.99 -22.86 3.19
CA GLU A 15 -3.85 -23.71 2.87
C GLU A 15 -3.06 -23.18 1.67
N GLU A 16 -1.76 -23.43 1.63
CA GLU A 16 -0.92 -23.03 0.49
C GLU A 16 -1.43 -23.64 -0.83
N GLY A 17 -1.44 -22.83 -1.88
CA GLY A 17 -1.89 -23.26 -3.21
C GLY A 17 -3.42 -23.30 -3.40
N THR A 18 -4.21 -22.88 -2.41
CA THR A 18 -5.68 -22.83 -2.56
C THR A 18 -6.09 -21.82 -3.63
N ASN A 19 -6.76 -22.30 -4.68
CA ASN A 19 -7.36 -21.45 -5.71
C ASN A 19 -8.78 -21.03 -5.29
N LEU A 20 -8.95 -19.76 -4.96
CA LEU A 20 -10.23 -19.22 -4.49
C LEU A 20 -11.25 -18.98 -5.61
N PHE A 21 -10.81 -18.84 -6.87
CA PHE A 21 -11.70 -18.45 -7.97
C PHE A 21 -12.43 -19.63 -8.62
N PHE A 22 -11.87 -20.84 -8.55
CA PHE A 22 -12.40 -22.01 -9.24
C PHE A 22 -12.66 -23.21 -8.31
N ASN A 23 -12.54 -23.03 -7.01
CA ASN A 23 -12.75 -24.08 -6.03
C ASN A 23 -14.06 -23.84 -5.27
N THR A 24 -15.06 -24.67 -5.51
CA THR A 24 -16.36 -24.64 -4.81
C THR A 24 -16.27 -25.18 -3.38
N GLU A 25 -15.18 -25.86 -3.02
CA GLU A 25 -14.95 -26.44 -1.70
C GLU A 25 -13.86 -25.68 -0.91
N PHE A 26 -13.68 -24.38 -1.19
CA PHE A 26 -12.67 -23.55 -0.53
C PHE A 26 -12.85 -23.49 1.00
N GLU A 27 -14.07 -23.72 1.51
CA GLU A 27 -14.38 -23.76 2.93
C GLU A 27 -13.62 -24.90 3.66
N ASN A 28 -13.38 -26.01 2.97
CA ASN A 28 -12.62 -27.15 3.50
C ASN A 28 -11.11 -26.89 3.57
N LYS A 29 -10.66 -25.77 3.00
CA LYS A 29 -9.28 -25.32 2.97
C LYS A 29 -8.98 -24.18 3.94
N LEU A 30 -9.93 -23.89 4.83
CA LEU A 30 -9.78 -22.90 5.87
C LEU A 30 -8.90 -23.45 7.00
N ILE A 31 -7.91 -22.67 7.39
CA ILE A 31 -7.03 -22.95 8.51
C ILE A 31 -7.13 -21.84 9.54
N GLN A 32 -6.87 -22.17 10.80
CA GLN A 32 -6.89 -21.22 11.90
C GLN A 32 -5.48 -20.88 12.36
N GLY A 33 -5.27 -19.63 12.72
CA GLY A 33 -3.97 -19.15 13.19
C GLY A 33 -4.07 -18.02 14.19
N LYS A 34 -2.93 -17.50 14.54
CA LYS A 34 -2.74 -16.41 15.51
C LYS A 34 -2.02 -15.26 14.86
N GLY A 35 -2.16 -14.08 15.45
CA GLY A 35 -1.43 -12.91 15.00
C GLY A 35 -1.07 -11.98 16.14
N THR A 36 0.01 -11.24 15.92
CA THR A 36 0.45 -10.19 16.82
C THR A 36 0.73 -8.94 16.02
N ALA A 37 0.22 -7.80 16.49
CA ALA A 37 0.54 -6.50 15.89
C ALA A 37 0.82 -5.48 17.00
N TYR A 38 1.88 -4.69 16.82
CA TYR A 38 2.27 -3.66 17.78
C TYR A 38 2.91 -2.48 17.06
N GLY A 39 2.87 -1.33 17.69
CA GLY A 39 3.44 -0.13 17.10
C GLY A 39 3.33 1.10 17.98
N VAL A 40 3.92 2.17 17.47
CA VAL A 40 3.88 3.51 18.06
C VAL A 40 3.44 4.49 16.99
N GLU A 41 2.54 5.39 17.34
CA GLU A 41 1.96 6.41 16.48
C GLU A 41 2.23 7.80 17.04
N PHE A 42 2.66 8.69 16.18
CA PHE A 42 2.92 10.09 16.48
C PHE A 42 2.01 10.96 15.64
N LEU A 43 1.36 11.92 16.26
CA LEU A 43 0.57 12.96 15.58
C LEU A 43 0.89 14.31 16.16
N VAL A 44 1.29 15.25 15.30
CA VAL A 44 1.43 16.66 15.63
C VAL A 44 0.50 17.47 14.73
N LYS A 45 -0.39 18.25 15.32
CA LYS A 45 -1.39 19.06 14.62
C LYS A 45 -1.30 20.51 15.01
N LYS A 46 -1.38 21.40 14.04
CA LYS A 46 -1.47 22.84 14.21
C LYS A 46 -2.72 23.37 13.51
N GLU A 47 -3.64 23.93 14.29
CA GLU A 47 -4.99 24.30 13.80
C GLU A 47 -5.14 25.79 13.51
N SER A 48 -4.21 26.64 13.94
CA SER A 48 -4.35 28.10 13.84
C SER A 48 -3.10 28.78 13.31
N GLY A 49 -3.28 30.00 12.77
CA GLY A 49 -2.24 30.82 12.20
C GLY A 49 -2.14 30.71 10.67
N LYS A 50 -1.11 31.29 10.08
CA LYS A 50 -0.92 31.27 8.62
C LYS A 50 -0.56 29.87 8.11
N LEU A 51 0.18 29.10 8.90
CA LEU A 51 0.50 27.69 8.62
C LEU A 51 -0.36 26.83 9.52
N THR A 52 -1.14 25.93 8.91
CA THR A 52 -1.95 24.91 9.57
C THR A 52 -1.69 23.55 8.94
N GLY A 53 -2.01 22.48 9.64
CA GLY A 53 -1.83 21.14 9.14
C GLY A 53 -1.45 20.14 10.21
N TRP A 54 -0.96 18.97 9.77
CA TRP A 54 -0.54 17.91 10.66
C TRP A 54 0.58 17.07 10.05
N ILE A 55 1.32 16.41 10.93
CA ILE A 55 2.33 15.42 10.60
C ILE A 55 1.98 14.18 11.40
N SER A 56 1.87 13.04 10.74
CA SER A 56 1.73 11.75 11.40
C SER A 56 2.86 10.80 11.00
N TYR A 57 3.18 9.92 11.91
CA TYR A 57 4.12 8.84 11.66
C TYR A 57 3.77 7.64 12.51
N THR A 58 3.71 6.47 11.87
CA THR A 58 3.48 5.18 12.52
C THR A 58 4.66 4.26 12.26
N LEU A 59 5.19 3.68 13.31
CA LEU A 59 6.14 2.58 13.28
C LEU A 59 5.44 1.33 13.80
N SER A 60 5.30 0.29 12.94
CA SER A 60 4.50 -0.88 13.28
C SER A 60 5.08 -2.21 12.81
N TRP A 61 4.68 -3.27 13.46
CA TRP A 61 5.00 -4.67 13.16
C TRP A 61 3.71 -5.47 13.17
N ALA A 62 3.59 -6.41 12.23
CA ALA A 62 2.46 -7.33 12.16
C ALA A 62 2.94 -8.73 11.77
N TRP A 63 2.67 -9.69 12.62
CA TRP A 63 3.10 -11.08 12.51
C TRP A 63 1.92 -12.02 12.43
N ARG A 64 2.13 -13.19 11.82
CA ARG A 64 1.16 -14.28 11.72
C ARG A 64 1.85 -15.58 12.05
N ASN A 65 1.07 -16.50 12.61
CA ASN A 65 1.49 -17.86 12.86
C ASN A 65 0.29 -18.78 12.60
N PHE A 66 0.50 -19.78 11.77
CA PHE A 66 -0.46 -20.84 11.45
C PHE A 66 0.31 -22.14 11.46
N ASP A 67 -0.22 -23.16 12.12
CA ASP A 67 0.49 -24.44 12.26
C ASP A 67 0.69 -25.12 10.89
N ASP A 68 -0.26 -24.93 9.97
CA ASP A 68 -0.26 -25.52 8.63
C ASP A 68 0.39 -24.64 7.54
N LEU A 69 0.95 -23.49 7.90
CA LEU A 69 1.64 -22.60 6.97
C LEU A 69 3.08 -22.34 7.41
N ASN A 70 3.97 -22.17 6.42
CA ASN A 70 5.37 -21.81 6.67
C ASN A 70 6.05 -22.73 7.69
N ASN A 71 5.73 -24.02 7.66
CA ASN A 71 6.19 -25.05 8.61
C ASN A 71 5.88 -24.72 10.09
N GLY A 72 4.79 -24.02 10.37
CA GLY A 72 4.42 -23.57 11.71
C GLY A 72 5.25 -22.38 12.23
N GLU A 73 6.18 -21.87 11.44
CA GLU A 73 7.00 -20.72 11.81
C GLU A 73 6.25 -19.40 11.69
N THR A 74 6.53 -18.48 12.58
CA THR A 74 5.96 -17.12 12.52
C THR A 74 6.52 -16.36 11.32
N PHE A 75 5.64 -15.71 10.58
CA PHE A 75 6.00 -14.92 9.41
C PHE A 75 5.34 -13.52 9.44
N PRO A 76 5.90 -12.52 8.74
CA PRO A 76 5.31 -11.20 8.70
C PRO A 76 3.99 -11.22 7.91
N SER A 77 3.02 -10.43 8.37
CA SER A 77 1.78 -10.21 7.60
C SER A 77 2.08 -9.55 6.27
N ARG A 78 1.32 -9.86 5.22
CA ARG A 78 1.36 -9.14 3.94
C ARG A 78 1.24 -7.62 4.12
N TYR A 79 0.49 -7.19 5.13
CA TYR A 79 0.23 -5.79 5.47
C TYR A 79 1.20 -5.23 6.53
N ASP A 80 2.32 -5.91 6.81
CA ASP A 80 3.39 -5.39 7.67
C ASP A 80 4.07 -4.21 6.99
N ARG A 81 3.50 -3.02 7.17
CA ARG A 81 4.06 -1.76 6.69
C ARG A 81 4.82 -1.11 7.83
N ARG A 82 6.15 -1.25 7.82
CA ARG A 82 7.02 -0.84 8.91
C ARG A 82 6.91 0.64 9.21
N HIS A 83 6.91 1.47 8.17
CA HIS A 83 6.84 2.92 8.27
C HIS A 83 5.67 3.43 7.47
N ASN A 84 4.86 4.28 8.09
CA ASN A 84 3.79 5.02 7.44
C ASN A 84 3.86 6.45 7.94
N GLY A 85 4.05 7.43 7.07
CA GLY A 85 4.15 8.83 7.41
C GLY A 85 3.35 9.71 6.46
N ALA A 86 2.76 10.77 7.00
CA ALA A 86 2.09 11.77 6.20
C ALA A 86 2.33 13.17 6.74
N ILE A 87 2.46 14.12 5.83
CA ILE A 87 2.56 15.56 6.10
C ILE A 87 1.47 16.23 5.30
N VAL A 88 0.55 16.90 5.97
CA VAL A 88 -0.50 17.71 5.34
C VAL A 88 -0.37 19.13 5.85
N MET A 89 -0.09 20.06 4.97
CA MET A 89 0.11 21.45 5.31
C MET A 89 -0.69 22.38 4.41
N GLN A 90 -1.19 23.45 4.99
CA GLN A 90 -1.80 24.55 4.27
C GLN A 90 -1.18 25.86 4.78
N TYR A 91 -0.79 26.73 3.85
CA TYR A 91 -0.22 28.03 4.14
C TYR A 91 -1.05 29.14 3.52
N ALA A 92 -1.56 30.03 4.37
CA ALA A 92 -2.32 31.21 3.93
C ALA A 92 -1.34 32.27 3.38
N LEU A 93 -1.30 32.43 2.05
CA LEU A 93 -0.49 33.42 1.34
C LEU A 93 -1.08 34.83 1.46
N GLY A 94 -2.34 34.94 1.92
CA GLY A 94 -3.07 36.16 2.14
C GLY A 94 -4.53 35.90 2.43
N LYS A 95 -5.40 36.90 2.28
CA LYS A 95 -6.84 36.76 2.57
C LYS A 95 -7.60 35.86 1.58
N ARG A 96 -7.06 35.66 0.39
CA ARG A 96 -7.75 34.97 -0.71
C ARG A 96 -6.98 33.78 -1.28
N TRP A 97 -5.70 33.67 -0.98
CA TRP A 97 -4.82 32.64 -1.51
C TRP A 97 -4.30 31.72 -0.41
N ALA A 98 -4.29 30.43 -0.68
CA ALA A 98 -3.65 29.46 0.17
C ALA A 98 -2.92 28.41 -0.69
N ALA A 99 -1.71 28.06 -0.26
CA ALA A 99 -0.98 26.93 -0.82
C ALA A 99 -1.22 25.69 0.06
N SER A 100 -1.23 24.53 -0.55
CA SER A 100 -1.35 23.24 0.14
C SER A 100 -0.26 22.27 -0.30
N LEU A 101 0.14 21.42 0.62
CA LEU A 101 1.09 20.34 0.42
C LEU A 101 0.57 19.10 1.11
N VAL A 102 0.61 17.97 0.41
CA VAL A 102 0.41 16.65 0.97
C VAL A 102 1.60 15.79 0.57
N TRP A 103 2.29 15.24 1.54
CA TRP A 103 3.33 14.24 1.32
C TRP A 103 3.00 12.97 2.09
N GLU A 104 3.10 11.84 1.42
CA GLU A 104 2.83 10.52 2.00
C GLU A 104 4.03 9.60 1.74
N PHE A 105 4.33 8.79 2.72
CA PHE A 105 5.31 7.71 2.64
C PHE A 105 4.74 6.45 3.29
N ILE A 106 4.82 5.33 2.59
CA ILE A 106 4.37 4.03 3.10
C ILE A 106 5.39 2.98 2.68
N SER A 107 5.93 2.23 3.64
CA SER A 107 6.77 1.07 3.36
C SER A 107 6.05 0.06 2.49
N GLY A 108 6.75 -0.55 1.56
CA GLY A 108 6.21 -1.55 0.65
C GLY A 108 5.52 -2.69 1.41
N SER A 109 4.49 -3.27 0.82
CA SER A 109 3.85 -4.49 1.33
C SER A 109 4.80 -5.69 1.20
N ARG A 110 4.50 -6.75 1.95
CA ARG A 110 5.24 -7.99 1.86
C ARG A 110 4.64 -8.90 0.80
N PHE A 111 5.46 -9.76 0.22
CA PHE A 111 5.02 -10.82 -0.68
C PHE A 111 5.92 -12.05 -0.58
N THR A 112 5.40 -13.17 -1.09
CA THR A 112 6.09 -14.45 -1.16
C THR A 112 6.61 -14.65 -2.58
N PRO A 113 7.93 -14.61 -2.85
CA PRO A 113 8.47 -14.83 -4.18
C PRO A 113 8.48 -16.32 -4.56
N VAL A 114 8.36 -16.58 -5.84
CA VAL A 114 8.65 -17.90 -6.43
C VAL A 114 10.16 -17.97 -6.65
N ILE A 115 10.84 -18.94 -6.05
CA ILE A 115 12.29 -19.08 -6.12
C ILE A 115 12.77 -20.17 -7.08
N GLY A 116 11.82 -20.93 -7.63
CA GLY A 116 12.11 -22.00 -8.58
C GLY A 116 10.83 -22.63 -9.12
N GLN A 117 11.00 -23.61 -10.01
CA GLN A 117 9.90 -24.39 -10.57
C GLN A 117 10.32 -25.85 -10.73
N TYR A 118 9.43 -26.78 -10.41
CA TYR A 118 9.59 -28.19 -10.76
C TYR A 118 8.78 -28.50 -12.01
N VAL A 119 9.40 -29.27 -12.90
CA VAL A 119 8.75 -29.80 -14.09
C VAL A 119 8.09 -31.12 -13.72
N ILE A 120 6.77 -31.24 -13.86
CA ILE A 120 6.04 -32.49 -13.69
C ILE A 120 5.57 -32.93 -15.08
N SER A 121 6.01 -34.12 -15.50
CA SER A 121 5.44 -34.79 -16.67
C SER A 121 4.19 -35.53 -16.24
N ALA A 122 3.01 -35.00 -16.56
CA ALA A 122 1.77 -35.73 -16.35
C ALA A 122 1.64 -36.85 -17.38
N PRO A 123 1.39 -38.11 -16.97
CA PRO A 123 1.34 -39.26 -17.91
C PRO A 123 0.21 -39.19 -18.93
N THR A 124 -0.75 -38.30 -18.76
CA THR A 124 -2.00 -38.23 -19.52
C THR A 124 -2.26 -36.92 -20.24
N SER A 125 -1.43 -35.88 -20.06
CA SER A 125 -1.60 -34.59 -20.74
C SER A 125 -0.45 -34.31 -21.70
N ALA A 126 -0.78 -33.75 -22.86
CA ALA A 126 0.19 -33.35 -23.89
C ALA A 126 0.97 -32.05 -23.46
N GLY A 127 1.12 -31.79 -22.17
CA GLY A 127 1.74 -30.61 -21.61
C GLY A 127 2.70 -30.91 -20.45
N VAL A 128 3.52 -29.94 -20.15
CA VAL A 128 4.42 -29.94 -19.00
C VAL A 128 3.81 -29.03 -17.95
N ASP A 129 3.49 -29.58 -16.78
CA ASP A 129 3.01 -28.79 -15.66
C ASP A 129 4.22 -28.28 -14.85
N LEU A 130 4.25 -26.96 -14.62
CA LEU A 130 5.25 -26.30 -13.82
C LEU A 130 4.71 -26.00 -12.42
N LEU A 131 5.28 -26.64 -11.40
CA LEU A 131 4.94 -26.36 -10.01
C LEU A 131 5.92 -25.32 -9.43
N PRO A 132 5.42 -24.15 -9.02
CA PRO A 132 6.26 -23.13 -8.43
C PRO A 132 6.76 -23.55 -7.04
N VAL A 133 8.02 -23.23 -6.75
CA VAL A 133 8.64 -23.32 -5.42
C VAL A 133 8.65 -21.94 -4.82
N TYR A 134 8.02 -21.78 -3.68
CA TYR A 134 7.91 -20.50 -2.99
C TYR A 134 9.01 -20.34 -1.94
N ALA A 135 9.48 -19.13 -1.73
CA ALA A 135 10.26 -18.73 -0.57
C ALA A 135 9.37 -18.73 0.70
N PRO A 136 9.94 -18.55 1.89
CA PRO A 136 9.15 -18.35 3.10
C PRO A 136 8.09 -17.27 2.95
N LEU A 137 6.93 -17.45 3.57
CA LEU A 137 5.77 -16.57 3.41
C LEU A 137 6.11 -15.11 3.73
N ASN A 138 5.75 -14.21 2.80
CA ASN A 138 5.93 -12.77 2.94
C ASN A 138 7.37 -12.34 3.27
N SER A 139 8.37 -13.12 2.83
CA SER A 139 9.79 -12.91 3.14
C SER A 139 10.36 -11.64 2.51
N VAL A 140 9.85 -11.21 1.35
CA VAL A 140 10.35 -10.05 0.62
C VAL A 140 9.42 -8.85 0.75
N ARG A 141 10.00 -7.64 0.80
CA ARG A 141 9.27 -6.38 0.82
C ARG A 141 9.34 -5.71 -0.55
N LEU A 142 8.20 -5.25 -1.05
CA LEU A 142 8.12 -4.41 -2.25
C LEU A 142 8.77 -3.06 -2.00
N ALA A 143 9.05 -2.32 -3.07
CA ALA A 143 9.55 -0.95 -2.97
C ALA A 143 8.55 -0.04 -2.24
N ASP A 144 9.09 0.91 -1.50
CA ASP A 144 8.31 1.89 -0.76
C ASP A 144 7.53 2.81 -1.70
N THR A 145 6.36 3.22 -1.26
CA THR A 145 5.50 4.17 -1.97
C THR A 145 5.60 5.53 -1.30
N HIS A 146 5.86 6.57 -2.07
CA HIS A 146 5.76 7.94 -1.57
C HIS A 146 5.36 8.92 -2.67
N ARG A 147 4.71 10.01 -2.28
CA ARG A 147 4.12 10.97 -3.19
C ARG A 147 4.11 12.37 -2.57
N LEU A 148 4.29 13.36 -3.41
CA LEU A 148 4.10 14.77 -3.06
C LEU A 148 3.02 15.37 -3.96
N ASP A 149 1.98 15.93 -3.35
CA ASP A 149 0.93 16.67 -4.03
C ASP A 149 1.01 18.14 -3.62
N LEU A 150 0.91 19.03 -4.58
CA LEU A 150 0.96 20.46 -4.37
C LEU A 150 -0.31 21.11 -4.93
N GLY A 151 -0.84 22.09 -4.22
CA GLY A 151 -2.04 22.79 -4.65
C GLY A 151 -2.04 24.25 -4.28
N ILE A 152 -2.80 25.03 -5.04
CA ILE A 152 -3.08 26.43 -4.77
C ILE A 152 -4.57 26.69 -4.84
N LYS A 153 -5.08 27.37 -3.84
CA LYS A 153 -6.48 27.73 -3.67
C LYS A 153 -6.65 29.22 -3.76
N PHE A 154 -7.66 29.66 -4.50
CA PHE A 154 -8.07 31.04 -4.59
C PHE A 154 -9.56 31.17 -4.28
N LYS A 155 -9.94 32.12 -3.40
CA LYS A 155 -11.33 32.39 -3.02
C LYS A 155 -11.73 33.81 -3.39
N SER A 156 -13.00 33.99 -3.79
CA SER A 156 -13.61 35.31 -3.92
C SER A 156 -13.63 36.03 -2.57
N LYS A 157 -13.90 37.33 -2.57
CA LYS A 157 -14.11 38.09 -1.34
C LYS A 157 -15.37 37.60 -0.61
N PRO A 158 -15.35 37.49 0.74
CA PRO A 158 -16.53 37.06 1.51
C PRO A 158 -17.76 37.96 1.33
N GLU A 159 -17.56 39.24 1.02
CA GLU A 159 -18.63 40.24 0.86
C GLU A 159 -19.38 40.09 -0.46
N ASN A 160 -18.87 39.31 -1.41
CA ASN A 160 -19.53 39.11 -2.70
C ASN A 160 -20.78 38.23 -2.52
N LYS A 161 -21.91 38.64 -3.15
CA LYS A 161 -23.12 37.79 -3.22
C LYS A 161 -22.83 36.46 -3.92
N PHE A 162 -22.08 36.52 -5.00
CA PHE A 162 -21.56 35.34 -5.69
C PHE A 162 -20.16 34.99 -5.15
N GLN A 163 -20.06 33.90 -4.43
CA GLN A 163 -18.80 33.41 -3.90
C GLN A 163 -18.27 32.25 -4.75
N PHE A 164 -17.01 32.29 -5.07
CA PHE A 164 -16.37 31.20 -5.82
C PHE A 164 -14.99 30.85 -5.27
N GLU A 165 -14.59 29.64 -5.54
CA GLU A 165 -13.31 29.07 -5.15
C GLU A 165 -12.70 28.32 -6.33
N TRP A 166 -11.44 28.59 -6.64
CA TRP A 166 -10.62 27.79 -7.54
C TRP A 166 -9.61 27.01 -6.72
N PHE A 167 -9.45 25.74 -7.06
CA PHE A 167 -8.37 24.91 -6.51
C PHE A 167 -7.68 24.21 -7.67
N ALA A 168 -6.40 24.49 -7.87
CA ALA A 168 -5.57 23.88 -8.90
C ALA A 168 -4.32 23.29 -8.28
N GLY A 169 -3.80 22.23 -8.85
CA GLY A 169 -2.60 21.60 -8.32
C GLY A 169 -2.08 20.48 -9.17
N VAL A 170 -1.15 19.78 -8.59
CA VAL A 170 -0.43 18.69 -9.21
C VAL A 170 -0.36 17.52 -8.21
N TYR A 171 -0.87 16.39 -8.62
CA TYR A 171 -0.68 15.11 -7.95
C TYR A 171 0.66 14.51 -8.38
N ASN A 172 1.40 13.92 -7.43
CA ASN A 172 2.70 13.31 -7.67
C ASN A 172 3.71 14.27 -8.32
N ALA A 173 3.95 15.42 -7.69
CA ALA A 173 4.72 16.54 -8.23
C ALA A 173 6.16 16.17 -8.66
N TYR A 174 6.77 15.15 -8.08
CA TYR A 174 8.11 14.68 -8.47
C TYR A 174 8.09 13.44 -9.38
N ASN A 175 6.93 13.10 -9.97
CA ASN A 175 6.80 12.08 -11.02
C ASN A 175 7.30 10.68 -10.64
N ARG A 176 7.07 10.23 -9.41
CA ARG A 176 7.49 8.89 -8.99
C ARG A 176 6.54 7.82 -9.51
N ALA A 177 7.07 6.82 -10.19
CA ALA A 177 6.34 5.61 -10.52
C ALA A 177 6.19 4.73 -9.26
N ASN A 178 5.12 4.96 -8.48
CA ASN A 178 4.83 4.17 -7.29
C ASN A 178 4.37 2.77 -7.66
N PRO A 179 4.96 1.71 -7.08
CA PRO A 179 4.60 0.34 -7.42
C PRO A 179 3.18 0.02 -6.98
N ILE A 180 2.41 -0.61 -7.87
CA ILE A 180 1.03 -1.06 -7.61
C ILE A 180 0.94 -2.55 -7.32
N GLY A 181 1.98 -3.30 -7.64
CA GLY A 181 2.02 -4.74 -7.48
C GLY A 181 3.34 -5.31 -7.96
N ILE A 182 3.33 -6.61 -8.16
CA ILE A 182 4.44 -7.36 -8.74
C ILE A 182 3.95 -8.14 -9.94
N ILE A 183 4.72 -8.13 -11.02
CA ILE A 183 4.52 -8.98 -12.18
C ILE A 183 5.72 -9.92 -12.23
N ILE A 184 5.44 -11.21 -12.42
CA ILE A 184 6.44 -12.25 -12.59
C ILE A 184 6.47 -12.56 -14.09
N ASP A 185 7.56 -12.21 -14.76
CA ASP A 185 7.83 -12.58 -16.13
C ASP A 185 8.85 -13.71 -16.15
N GLN A 186 8.76 -14.60 -17.12
CA GLN A 186 9.78 -15.59 -17.39
C GLN A 186 10.53 -15.22 -18.67
N ASP A 187 11.85 -15.24 -18.61
CA ASP A 187 12.68 -15.04 -19.80
C ASP A 187 12.55 -16.26 -20.73
N GLU A 188 12.07 -16.05 -21.94
CA GLU A 188 11.80 -17.13 -22.91
C GLU A 188 13.05 -17.91 -23.34
N ASN A 189 14.24 -17.30 -23.23
CA ASN A 189 15.49 -17.92 -23.66
C ASN A 189 16.22 -18.66 -22.52
N THR A 190 16.18 -18.10 -21.31
CA THR A 190 16.92 -18.65 -20.16
C THR A 190 16.00 -19.39 -19.17
N GLY A 191 14.70 -19.18 -19.23
CA GLY A 191 13.74 -19.70 -18.25
C GLY A 191 13.80 -19.00 -16.90
N GLU A 192 14.62 -17.97 -16.73
CA GLU A 192 14.77 -17.23 -15.49
C GLU A 192 13.54 -16.40 -15.15
N LEU A 193 13.13 -16.42 -13.88
CA LEU A 193 12.03 -15.60 -13.38
C LEU A 193 12.51 -14.17 -13.13
N LYS A 194 11.84 -13.20 -13.75
CA LYS A 194 12.10 -11.77 -13.59
C LYS A 194 10.93 -11.10 -12.86
N TYR A 195 11.25 -10.38 -11.80
CA TYR A 195 10.28 -9.64 -11.01
C TYR A 195 10.27 -8.16 -11.41
N ARG A 196 9.12 -7.68 -11.88
CA ARG A 196 8.91 -6.25 -12.18
C ARG A 196 7.87 -5.65 -11.26
N GLN A 197 8.09 -4.42 -10.83
CA GLN A 197 7.13 -3.63 -10.07
C GLN A 197 6.61 -2.50 -10.96
N PRO A 198 5.49 -2.70 -11.67
CA PRO A 198 4.91 -1.64 -12.48
C PRO A 198 4.45 -0.50 -11.59
N GLY A 199 4.73 0.72 -11.99
CA GLY A 199 4.24 1.92 -11.34
C GLY A 199 3.09 2.52 -12.13
N LEU A 200 2.12 3.11 -11.42
CA LEU A 200 1.04 3.88 -12.02
C LEU A 200 1.19 5.35 -11.68
N PHE A 201 0.64 6.15 -12.61
CA PHE A 201 0.43 7.59 -12.47
C PHE A 201 1.71 8.38 -12.19
N GLY A 202 2.19 9.03 -13.25
CA GLY A 202 3.14 10.13 -13.16
C GLY A 202 2.48 11.40 -12.60
N VAL A 203 2.96 12.53 -13.07
CA VAL A 203 2.38 13.84 -12.72
C VAL A 203 0.98 13.97 -13.30
N ILE A 204 -0.02 14.27 -12.45
CA ILE A 204 -1.39 14.53 -12.87
C ILE A 204 -1.79 15.93 -12.41
N PRO A 205 -1.94 16.91 -13.33
CA PRO A 205 -2.50 18.19 -12.98
C PRO A 205 -4.02 18.06 -12.76
N PHE A 206 -4.55 18.87 -11.85
CA PHE A 206 -5.98 18.96 -11.60
C PHE A 206 -6.41 20.40 -11.39
N ILE A 207 -7.68 20.67 -11.70
CA ILE A 207 -8.34 21.94 -11.44
C ILE A 207 -9.79 21.70 -11.00
N SER A 208 -10.24 22.44 -10.01
CA SER A 208 -11.59 22.38 -9.48
C SER A 208 -12.14 23.79 -9.30
N TYR A 209 -13.43 23.96 -9.59
CA TYR A 209 -14.15 25.20 -9.40
C TYR A 209 -15.41 24.95 -8.59
N GLY A 210 -15.57 25.71 -7.52
CA GLY A 210 -16.76 25.70 -6.68
C GLY A 210 -17.39 27.08 -6.62
N PHE A 211 -18.72 27.16 -6.51
CA PHE A 211 -19.43 28.42 -6.34
C PHE A 211 -20.65 28.27 -5.42
N ARG A 212 -21.01 29.40 -4.81
CA ARG A 212 -22.22 29.57 -3.99
C ARG A 212 -22.84 30.93 -4.30
N PHE A 213 -24.16 30.99 -4.39
CA PHE A 213 -24.95 32.18 -4.56
C PHE A 213 -26.09 32.28 -3.51
#